data_283c0d34688043f67c7e55fcf554af53
#
_entry.id   283c0d34688043f67c7e55fcf554af53
#
_cell.length_a   1.000
_cell.length_b   1.000
_cell.length_c   1.000
_cell.angle_alpha   90.00
_cell.angle_beta   90.00
_cell.angle_gamma   90.00
#
_symmetry.space_group_name_H-M   'P 1'
#
loop_
_entity.id
_entity.type
_entity.pdbx_description
1 polymer ?
#
loop_
_entity_poly.entity_id
_entity_poly.type
_entity_poly.pdbx_seq_one_letter_code
_entity_poly.pdbx_strand_id
1 'polypeptide(L)'
;MTDKSYNIAVLPGDGIGPEVMQQAHKVLDAIEKKHGITFSRNQQDVGGIAIDNHGCPLPDSTVKACEEADAVLFGSVGGPKWEHLPPNDQPERGALLPLRKHFQLFCNLRPAQIHKGLEAFSPLRADISCLLYTSDAADERRC
;
A
#
# COMPACT_ATOMS: atom_id res chain seq x y z
N MET A 1 -24.39 9.11 -19.18
CA MET A 1 -23.11 9.07 -18.43
C MET A 1 -22.81 7.60 -18.20
N THR A 2 -21.71 7.10 -18.71
CA THR A 2 -21.31 5.68 -18.48
C THR A 2 -20.91 5.55 -17.02
N ASP A 3 -21.70 4.82 -16.24
CA ASP A 3 -21.33 4.44 -14.88
C ASP A 3 -20.07 3.58 -14.95
N LYS A 4 -18.91 4.21 -14.71
CA LYS A 4 -17.63 3.48 -14.64
C LYS A 4 -17.52 2.88 -13.26
N SER A 5 -17.43 1.55 -13.21
CA SER A 5 -17.15 0.80 -12.00
C SER A 5 -15.74 0.21 -12.07
N TYR A 6 -15.03 0.27 -10.95
CA TYR A 6 -13.69 -0.28 -10.79
C TYR A 6 -13.63 -1.21 -9.58
N ASN A 7 -12.96 -2.32 -9.72
CA ASN A 7 -12.71 -3.26 -8.63
C ASN A 7 -11.39 -2.93 -7.94
N ILE A 8 -11.43 -2.71 -6.64
CA ILE A 8 -10.24 -2.41 -5.84
C ILE A 8 -10.04 -3.53 -4.81
N ALA A 9 -8.89 -4.19 -4.86
CA ALA A 9 -8.45 -5.04 -3.77
C ALA A 9 -7.92 -4.15 -2.64
N VAL A 10 -8.54 -4.25 -1.47
CA VAL A 10 -8.19 -3.44 -0.30
C VAL A 10 -7.43 -4.31 0.68
N LEU A 11 -6.18 -3.96 0.95
CA LEU A 11 -5.27 -4.68 1.84
C LEU A 11 -4.92 -3.77 3.03
N PRO A 12 -5.73 -3.74 4.10
CA PRO A 12 -5.47 -2.84 5.22
C PRO A 12 -4.13 -3.15 5.92
N GLY A 13 -3.78 -4.44 5.98
CA GLY A 13 -2.62 -4.90 6.70
C GLY A 13 -2.84 -4.88 8.21
N ASP A 14 -1.79 -4.54 8.95
CA ASP A 14 -1.76 -4.58 10.41
C ASP A 14 -1.28 -3.26 11.03
N GLY A 15 -1.17 -3.24 12.37
CA GLY A 15 -0.75 -2.05 13.11
C GLY A 15 -1.67 -0.86 12.86
N ILE A 16 -1.11 0.22 12.32
CA ILE A 16 -1.85 1.46 11.97
C ILE A 16 -2.61 1.35 10.64
N GLY A 17 -2.35 0.29 9.86
CA GLY A 17 -2.91 0.11 8.52
C GLY A 17 -4.43 0.25 8.43
N PRO A 18 -5.22 -0.46 9.27
CA PRO A 18 -6.67 -0.35 9.26
C PRO A 18 -7.19 1.07 9.53
N GLU A 19 -6.54 1.81 10.45
CA GLU A 19 -6.92 3.18 10.78
C GLU A 19 -6.65 4.14 9.62
N VAL A 20 -5.49 4.04 8.99
CA VAL A 20 -5.13 4.83 7.80
C VAL A 20 -6.07 4.48 6.64
N MET A 21 -6.40 3.20 6.48
CA MET A 21 -7.31 2.75 5.42
C MET A 21 -8.71 3.34 5.56
N GLN A 22 -9.21 3.52 6.78
CA GLN A 22 -10.49 4.19 7.00
C GLN A 22 -10.50 5.63 6.45
N GLN A 23 -9.38 6.36 6.54
CA GLN A 23 -9.28 7.70 5.97
C GLN A 23 -9.19 7.64 4.43
N ALA A 24 -8.48 6.67 3.88
CA ALA A 24 -8.43 6.45 2.43
C ALA A 24 -9.83 6.14 1.86
N HIS A 25 -10.64 5.36 2.55
CA HIS A 25 -12.03 5.10 2.15
C HIS A 25 -12.87 6.37 2.07
N LYS A 26 -12.72 7.31 3.00
CA LYS A 26 -13.43 8.61 2.93
C LYS A 26 -13.06 9.42 1.69
N VAL A 27 -11.79 9.34 1.27
CA VAL A 27 -11.33 9.99 0.05
C VAL A 27 -11.96 9.33 -1.18
N LEU A 28 -11.97 7.99 -1.24
CA LEU A 28 -12.64 7.26 -2.32
C LEU A 28 -14.13 7.60 -2.41
N ASP A 29 -14.84 7.65 -1.27
CA ASP A 29 -16.25 8.02 -1.21
C ASP A 29 -16.51 9.45 -1.75
N ALA A 30 -15.61 10.38 -1.46
CA ALA A 30 -15.67 11.73 -1.98
C ALA A 30 -15.44 11.78 -3.50
N ILE A 31 -14.54 10.96 -4.01
CA ILE A 31 -14.26 10.84 -5.45
C ILE A 31 -15.46 10.23 -6.18
N GLU A 32 -16.05 9.16 -5.63
CA GLU A 32 -17.27 8.53 -6.16
C GLU A 32 -18.39 9.57 -6.35
N LYS A 33 -18.67 10.32 -5.28
CA LYS A 33 -19.70 11.38 -5.30
C LYS A 33 -19.39 12.48 -6.29
N LYS A 34 -18.12 12.90 -6.39
CA LYS A 34 -17.72 14.01 -7.25
C LYS A 34 -17.73 13.65 -8.74
N HIS A 35 -17.38 12.42 -9.08
CA HIS A 35 -17.14 12.01 -10.47
C HIS A 35 -18.19 11.03 -11.01
N GLY A 36 -19.14 10.56 -10.19
CA GLY A 36 -20.16 9.60 -10.61
C GLY A 36 -19.57 8.27 -11.04
N ILE A 37 -18.53 7.80 -10.32
CA ILE A 37 -17.89 6.51 -10.51
C ILE A 37 -18.16 5.63 -9.28
N THR A 38 -17.96 4.33 -9.39
CA THR A 38 -18.16 3.39 -8.29
C THR A 38 -16.91 2.56 -8.08
N PHE A 39 -16.47 2.42 -6.82
CA PHE A 39 -15.39 1.51 -6.43
C PHE A 39 -15.95 0.30 -5.68
N SER A 40 -15.94 -0.86 -6.32
CA SER A 40 -16.19 -2.15 -5.65
C SER A 40 -14.95 -2.51 -4.84
N ARG A 41 -15.07 -2.58 -3.51
CA ARG A 41 -13.94 -2.76 -2.58
C ARG A 41 -13.96 -4.18 -2.04
N ASN A 42 -12.98 -4.99 -2.42
CA ASN A 42 -12.77 -6.34 -1.93
C ASN A 42 -11.64 -6.34 -0.90
N GLN A 43 -11.99 -6.45 0.38
CA GLN A 43 -11.01 -6.46 1.46
C GLN A 43 -10.44 -7.85 1.68
N GLN A 44 -9.10 -7.93 1.80
CA GLN A 44 -8.33 -9.14 2.03
C GLN A 44 -7.28 -8.94 3.12
N ASP A 45 -6.94 -10.02 3.82
CA ASP A 45 -5.88 -10.03 4.81
C ASP A 45 -4.50 -10.08 4.15
N VAL A 46 -3.54 -9.34 4.72
CA VAL A 46 -2.14 -9.32 4.28
C VAL A 46 -1.23 -8.99 5.46
N GLY A 47 -0.01 -9.52 5.45
CA GLY A 47 0.98 -9.24 6.48
C GLY A 47 0.71 -9.97 7.79
N GLY A 48 0.86 -9.28 8.91
CA GLY A 48 0.75 -9.86 10.24
C GLY A 48 -0.64 -10.37 10.57
N ILE A 49 -1.71 -9.68 10.18
CA ILE A 49 -3.07 -10.16 10.35
C ILE A 49 -3.33 -11.44 9.54
N ALA A 50 -2.74 -11.56 8.36
CA ALA A 50 -2.84 -12.76 7.55
C ALA A 50 -2.08 -13.94 8.21
N ILE A 51 -0.94 -13.70 8.84
CA ILE A 51 -0.24 -14.73 9.62
C ILE A 51 -1.13 -15.24 10.76
N ASP A 52 -1.78 -14.32 11.49
CA ASP A 52 -2.64 -14.68 12.61
C ASP A 52 -3.86 -15.48 12.17
N ASN A 53 -4.48 -15.15 11.03
CA ASN A 53 -5.73 -15.75 10.57
C ASN A 53 -5.51 -16.98 9.66
N HIS A 54 -4.44 -16.99 8.87
CA HIS A 54 -4.21 -17.97 7.81
C HIS A 54 -2.87 -18.71 7.94
N GLY A 55 -2.00 -18.33 8.89
CA GLY A 55 -0.69 -18.93 9.11
C GLY A 55 0.38 -18.55 8.08
N CYS A 56 0.08 -17.64 7.15
CA CYS A 56 1.02 -17.14 6.15
C CYS A 56 0.81 -15.63 5.90
N PRO A 57 1.89 -14.87 5.58
CA PRO A 57 1.79 -13.42 5.42
C PRO A 57 1.07 -12.98 4.13
N LEU A 58 0.99 -13.85 3.12
CA LEU A 58 0.32 -13.59 1.85
C LEU A 58 -0.47 -14.82 1.40
N PRO A 59 -1.76 -14.92 1.76
CA PRO A 59 -2.62 -16.02 1.31
C PRO A 59 -2.87 -15.99 -0.19
N ASP A 60 -3.03 -17.18 -0.81
CA ASP A 60 -3.35 -17.29 -2.24
C ASP A 60 -4.68 -16.61 -2.60
N SER A 61 -5.64 -16.56 -1.67
CA SER A 61 -6.90 -15.84 -1.84
C SER A 61 -6.67 -14.34 -2.02
N THR A 62 -5.72 -13.77 -1.28
CA THR A 62 -5.33 -12.36 -1.39
C THR A 62 -4.69 -12.07 -2.73
N VAL A 63 -3.79 -12.94 -3.20
CA VAL A 63 -3.15 -12.81 -4.52
C VAL A 63 -4.20 -12.82 -5.63
N LYS A 64 -5.12 -13.79 -5.60
CA LYS A 64 -6.22 -13.88 -6.59
C LYS A 64 -7.11 -12.64 -6.58
N ALA A 65 -7.48 -12.14 -5.40
CA ALA A 65 -8.27 -10.91 -5.30
C ALA A 65 -7.55 -9.70 -5.90
N CYS A 66 -6.23 -9.65 -5.76
CA CYS A 66 -5.41 -8.60 -6.39
C CYS A 66 -5.31 -8.76 -7.90
N GLU A 67 -5.24 -10.00 -8.42
CA GLU A 67 -5.22 -10.30 -9.87
C GLU A 67 -6.53 -9.91 -10.56
N GLU A 68 -7.66 -10.10 -9.87
CA GLU A 68 -9.00 -9.78 -10.39
C GLU A 68 -9.36 -8.29 -10.26
N ALA A 69 -8.56 -7.52 -9.54
CA ALA A 69 -8.79 -6.11 -9.29
C ALA A 69 -8.15 -5.19 -10.35
N ASP A 70 -8.78 -4.06 -10.61
CA ASP A 70 -8.22 -3.00 -11.45
C ASP A 70 -7.07 -2.26 -10.75
N ALA A 71 -7.09 -2.23 -9.41
CA ALA A 71 -6.05 -1.62 -8.59
C ALA A 71 -6.00 -2.25 -7.19
N VAL A 72 -4.83 -2.18 -6.56
CA VAL A 72 -4.61 -2.61 -5.18
C VAL A 72 -4.39 -1.39 -4.29
N LEU A 73 -5.21 -1.23 -3.28
CA LEU A 73 -5.05 -0.22 -2.24
C LEU A 73 -4.44 -0.89 -1.01
N PHE A 74 -3.16 -0.60 -0.77
CA PHE A 74 -2.37 -1.21 0.27
C PHE A 74 -2.19 -0.26 1.46
N GLY A 75 -2.45 -0.75 2.67
CA GLY A 75 -2.26 0.01 3.90
C GLY A 75 -0.84 -0.08 4.43
N SER A 76 -0.66 -0.74 5.56
CA SER A 76 0.63 -0.89 6.23
C SER A 76 0.78 -2.30 6.77
N VAL A 77 1.97 -2.87 6.69
CA VAL A 77 2.32 -4.17 7.26
C VAL A 77 3.58 -4.07 8.09
N GLY A 78 3.67 -4.91 9.11
CA GLY A 78 4.81 -4.96 10.02
C GLY A 78 4.45 -4.46 11.41
N GLY A 79 5.16 -5.01 12.39
CA GLY A 79 5.00 -4.63 13.78
C GLY A 79 5.81 -5.53 14.71
N PRO A 80 6.07 -5.08 15.96
CA PRO A 80 6.92 -5.80 16.90
C PRO A 80 6.46 -7.23 17.18
N LYS A 81 5.17 -7.49 17.04
CA LYS A 81 4.58 -8.81 17.30
C LYS A 81 5.21 -9.92 16.47
N TRP A 82 5.61 -9.65 15.21
CA TRP A 82 6.11 -10.62 14.26
C TRP A 82 7.62 -10.53 13.98
N GLU A 83 8.35 -9.64 14.67
CA GLU A 83 9.80 -9.47 14.51
C GLU A 83 10.61 -10.71 14.88
N HIS A 84 10.05 -11.60 15.74
CA HIS A 84 10.65 -12.84 16.15
C HIS A 84 10.64 -13.93 15.06
N LEU A 85 9.84 -13.76 14.00
CA LEU A 85 9.73 -14.71 12.90
C LEU A 85 10.98 -14.67 12.01
N PRO A 86 11.28 -15.79 11.31
CA PRO A 86 12.32 -15.79 10.28
C PRO A 86 12.11 -14.65 9.28
N PRO A 87 13.18 -14.05 8.73
CA PRO A 87 13.06 -12.87 7.86
C PRO A 87 12.09 -13.01 6.67
N ASN A 88 11.98 -14.23 6.11
CA ASN A 88 11.08 -14.48 4.97
C ASN A 88 9.60 -14.62 5.38
N ASP A 89 9.36 -14.90 6.65
CA ASP A 89 8.02 -15.07 7.21
C ASP A 89 7.52 -13.77 7.88
N GLN A 90 8.37 -12.75 7.98
CA GLN A 90 7.98 -11.45 8.48
C GLN A 90 7.00 -10.76 7.52
N PRO A 91 6.01 -9.99 8.04
CA PRO A 91 4.95 -9.39 7.26
C PRO A 91 5.41 -8.63 6.01
N GLU A 92 6.46 -7.82 6.13
CA GLU A 92 6.97 -7.01 5.01
C GLU A 92 7.62 -7.87 3.92
N ARG A 93 8.54 -8.77 4.32
CA ARG A 93 9.28 -9.61 3.38
C ARG A 93 8.44 -10.75 2.82
N GLY A 94 7.55 -11.28 3.64
CA GLY A 94 6.70 -12.40 3.26
C GLY A 94 5.43 -12.00 2.49
N ALA A 95 5.03 -10.71 2.52
CA ALA A 95 3.85 -10.25 1.79
C ALA A 95 4.17 -9.20 0.73
N LEU A 96 4.72 -8.05 1.13
CA LEU A 96 4.87 -6.91 0.22
C LEU A 96 5.83 -7.21 -0.94
N LEU A 97 7.01 -7.78 -0.65
CA LEU A 97 7.99 -8.07 -1.68
C LEU A 97 7.53 -9.18 -2.66
N PRO A 98 6.96 -10.32 -2.20
CA PRO A 98 6.38 -11.31 -3.10
C PRO A 98 5.26 -10.75 -3.97
N LEU A 99 4.37 -9.90 -3.42
CA LEU A 99 3.29 -9.29 -4.18
C LEU A 99 3.84 -8.37 -5.29
N ARG A 100 4.83 -7.52 -4.98
CA ARG A 100 5.50 -6.67 -5.97
C ARG A 100 6.19 -7.47 -7.07
N LYS A 101 6.84 -8.58 -6.71
CA LYS A 101 7.47 -9.49 -7.66
C LYS A 101 6.44 -10.18 -8.55
N HIS A 102 5.34 -10.65 -7.97
CA HIS A 102 4.26 -11.31 -8.68
C HIS A 102 3.68 -10.42 -9.78
N PHE A 103 3.41 -9.16 -9.48
CA PHE A 103 2.92 -8.17 -10.44
C PHE A 103 4.01 -7.51 -11.30
N GLN A 104 5.28 -7.92 -11.16
CA GLN A 104 6.42 -7.36 -11.91
C GLN A 104 6.47 -5.82 -11.87
N LEU A 105 6.22 -5.24 -10.69
CA LEU A 105 6.21 -3.80 -10.53
C LEU A 105 7.62 -3.23 -10.77
N PHE A 106 7.77 -2.41 -11.78
CA PHE A 106 9.08 -1.89 -12.22
C PHE A 106 9.42 -0.52 -11.62
N CYS A 107 8.46 0.16 -11.03
CA CYS A 107 8.61 1.52 -10.51
C CYS A 107 8.02 1.68 -9.12
N ASN A 108 8.80 2.22 -8.20
CA ASN A 108 8.38 2.59 -6.86
C ASN A 108 8.47 4.11 -6.70
N LEU A 109 7.34 4.80 -6.82
CA LEU A 109 7.27 6.25 -6.71
C LEU A 109 7.04 6.65 -5.25
N ARG A 110 7.96 7.41 -4.68
CA ARG A 110 7.87 7.96 -3.31
C ARG A 110 7.89 9.50 -3.36
N PRO A 111 6.76 10.14 -3.65
CA PRO A 111 6.71 11.60 -3.66
C PRO A 111 6.85 12.13 -2.23
N ALA A 112 7.80 13.04 -2.03
CA ALA A 112 7.95 13.79 -0.79
C ALA A 112 7.72 15.27 -1.08
N GLN A 113 6.78 15.88 -0.37
CA GLN A 113 6.47 17.29 -0.51
C GLN A 113 6.56 17.98 0.85
N ILE A 114 7.30 19.06 0.89
CA ILE A 114 7.35 19.94 2.06
C ILE A 114 6.28 21.01 1.91
N HIS A 115 5.34 21.03 2.85
CA HIS A 115 4.30 22.06 2.86
C HIS A 115 4.84 23.42 3.29
N LYS A 116 4.27 24.47 2.72
CA LYS A 116 4.60 25.86 3.11
C LYS A 116 4.49 26.04 4.63
N GLY A 117 5.51 26.62 5.23
CA GLY A 117 5.61 26.82 6.67
C GLY A 117 6.38 25.71 7.42
N LEU A 118 6.70 24.60 6.75
CA LEU A 118 7.51 23.51 7.31
C LEU A 118 8.95 23.47 6.75
N GLU A 119 9.33 24.42 5.91
CA GLU A 119 10.62 24.48 5.26
C GLU A 119 11.79 24.54 6.27
N ALA A 120 11.56 25.20 7.41
CA ALA A 120 12.57 25.32 8.47
C ALA A 120 12.92 23.98 9.15
N PHE A 121 12.05 22.97 9.03
CA PHE A 121 12.30 21.63 9.56
C PHE A 121 12.99 20.70 8.56
N SER A 122 13.15 21.13 7.31
CA SER A 122 13.89 20.38 6.30
C SER A 122 15.40 20.59 6.46
N PRO A 123 16.20 19.50 6.41
CA PRO A 123 17.66 19.62 6.34
C PRO A 123 18.14 20.11 4.97
N LEU A 124 17.24 20.19 3.97
CA LEU A 124 17.56 20.62 2.62
C LEU A 124 17.20 22.09 2.41
N ARG A 125 17.92 22.75 1.53
CA ARG A 125 17.61 24.12 1.12
C ARG A 125 16.23 24.19 0.48
N ALA A 126 15.50 25.28 0.71
CA ALA A 126 14.14 25.46 0.24
C ALA A 126 13.96 25.34 -1.28
N ASP A 127 14.98 25.75 -2.06
CA ASP A 127 15.01 25.63 -3.53
C ASP A 127 15.14 24.18 -4.02
N ILE A 128 15.65 23.28 -3.17
CA ILE A 128 15.82 21.85 -3.47
C ILE A 128 14.65 21.03 -2.88
N SER A 129 14.16 21.41 -1.72
CA SER A 129 13.17 20.66 -0.96
C SER A 129 11.77 20.64 -1.59
N CYS A 130 11.49 21.55 -2.49
CA CYS A 130 10.19 21.74 -3.13
C CYS A 130 9.80 20.61 -4.11
N LEU A 131 10.75 19.78 -4.58
CA LEU A 131 10.56 18.83 -5.68
C LEU A 131 11.30 17.49 -5.47
N LEU A 132 11.31 16.93 -4.26
CA LEU A 132 11.92 15.62 -4.06
C LEU A 132 11.00 14.51 -4.56
N TYR A 133 11.27 14.07 -5.79
CA TYR A 133 10.81 12.79 -6.32
C TYR A 133 11.92 11.76 -6.14
N THR A 134 11.70 10.75 -5.31
CA THR A 134 12.57 9.58 -5.29
C THR A 134 11.87 8.43 -6.00
N SER A 135 12.44 7.96 -7.10
CA SER A 135 12.05 6.68 -7.70
C SER A 135 13.10 5.65 -7.31
N ASP A 136 12.70 4.59 -6.65
CA ASP A 136 13.59 3.53 -6.21
C ASP A 136 13.29 2.23 -6.96
N ALA A 137 13.78 2.17 -8.21
CA ALA A 137 13.76 0.94 -9.00
C ALA A 137 14.92 -0.02 -8.64
N ALA A 138 15.86 0.41 -7.79
CA ALA A 138 17.08 -0.32 -7.50
C ALA A 138 16.89 -1.39 -6.41
N ASP A 139 15.94 -1.21 -5.49
CA ASP A 139 15.71 -2.16 -4.38
C ASP A 139 15.10 -3.50 -4.84
N GLU A 140 14.49 -3.54 -6.00
CA GLU A 140 13.83 -4.75 -6.52
C GLU A 140 14.80 -5.75 -7.17
N ARG A 141 16.02 -5.33 -7.45
CA ARG A 141 17.05 -6.21 -8.06
C ARG A 141 17.88 -6.99 -7.04
N ARG A 142 17.65 -6.79 -5.75
CA ARG A 142 18.40 -7.45 -4.66
C ARG A 142 17.61 -8.55 -3.95
N CYS A 143 16.48 -8.96 -4.50
CA CYS A 143 15.73 -10.10 -3.99
C CYS A 143 15.96 -11.35 -4.84
#